data_ea088ed0df063b8f38e0d118716e408b
#
_entry.id   ea088ed0df063b8f38e0d118716e408b
#
_cell.length_a   1.000
_cell.length_b   1.000
_cell.length_c   1.000
_cell.angle_alpha   90.00
_cell.angle_beta   90.00
_cell.angle_gamma   90.00
#
_symmetry.space_group_name_H-M   'P 1'
#
loop_
_entity.id
_entity.type
_entity.pdbx_description
1 polymer ?
#
loop_
_entity_poly.entity_id
_entity_poly.type
_entity_poly.pdbx_seq_one_letter_code
_entity_poly.pdbx_strand_id
1 'polypeptide(L)'
;MRIATLSDIHANLHALEAVLADSRGKSVDKYYCLGDIVGYGASPKKCLAIVRETCEKIVFGNHDNAIIYPGLADSFNPAARKGVEYAWSSLDLPEREFFKTLEPSMNLDGLTIAHGSLRDFNEYVRDVETAAYSLEALSTKVLFVGHTHVPNAFSFDIETRTTQQLEFAIEGQLELSGNMKYLINAGSVGQPRDGDPRAAYLIYDTDAGKVDLIRVNYDIKGASLAIRKAGLSESLAKRLLTGK
;
A
#
# COMPACT_ATOMS: atom_id res chain seq x y z
N MET A 1 0.68 0.06 21.38
CA MET A 1 1.43 -0.71 20.34
C MET A 1 1.49 0.14 19.07
N ARG A 2 2.64 0.16 18.37
CA ARG A 2 2.84 0.94 17.15
C ARG A 2 2.98 0.04 15.94
N ILE A 3 2.08 0.20 14.96
CA ILE A 3 2.00 -0.63 13.76
C ILE A 3 2.38 0.23 12.55
N ALA A 4 3.43 -0.15 11.84
CA ALA A 4 3.75 0.44 10.53
C ALA A 4 2.95 -0.29 9.44
N THR A 5 2.28 0.49 8.59
CA THR A 5 1.48 -0.05 7.48
C THR A 5 2.07 0.40 6.15
N LEU A 6 2.53 -0.57 5.36
CA LEU A 6 3.18 -0.39 4.06
C LEU A 6 2.19 -0.78 2.95
N SER A 7 2.17 -0.05 1.86
CA SER A 7 1.33 -0.36 0.69
C SER A 7 2.05 -0.06 -0.62
N ASP A 8 1.66 -0.74 -1.69
CA ASP A 8 2.06 -0.38 -3.05
C ASP A 8 3.58 -0.23 -3.19
N ILE A 9 4.31 -1.28 -2.75
CA ILE A 9 5.78 -1.33 -2.74
C ILE A 9 6.33 -1.41 -4.16
N HIS A 10 5.59 -2.12 -5.03
CA HIS A 10 5.87 -2.21 -6.46
C HIS A 10 7.34 -2.47 -6.80
N ALA A 11 7.93 -3.49 -6.15
CA ALA A 11 9.30 -3.92 -6.42
C ALA A 11 10.35 -2.78 -6.39
N ASN A 12 10.06 -1.67 -5.68
CA ASN A 12 10.97 -0.56 -5.46
C ASN A 12 11.81 -0.78 -4.19
N LEU A 13 12.91 -1.52 -4.36
CA LEU A 13 13.79 -1.86 -3.24
C LEU A 13 14.36 -0.63 -2.52
N HIS A 14 14.75 0.41 -3.29
CA HIS A 14 15.33 1.63 -2.72
C HIS A 14 14.36 2.34 -1.76
N ALA A 15 13.08 2.39 -2.14
CA ALA A 15 12.05 2.99 -1.30
C ALA A 15 11.74 2.13 -0.08
N LEU A 16 11.61 0.80 -0.26
CA LEU A 16 11.33 -0.13 0.83
C LEU A 16 12.43 -0.11 1.90
N GLU A 17 13.69 -0.17 1.50
CA GLU A 17 14.83 -0.11 2.41
C GLU A 17 14.88 1.22 3.17
N ALA A 18 14.59 2.35 2.49
CA ALA A 18 14.55 3.66 3.13
C ALA A 18 13.43 3.76 4.19
N VAL A 19 12.22 3.27 3.87
CA VAL A 19 11.09 3.23 4.82
C VAL A 19 11.41 2.36 6.03
N LEU A 20 12.00 1.18 5.83
CA LEU A 20 12.39 0.31 6.94
C LEU A 20 13.51 0.92 7.78
N ALA A 21 14.44 1.64 7.18
CA ALA A 21 15.49 2.35 7.93
C ALA A 21 14.90 3.50 8.77
N ASP A 22 13.98 4.29 8.21
CA ASP A 22 13.29 5.38 8.92
C ASP A 22 12.43 4.86 10.08
N SER A 23 11.68 3.79 9.86
CA SER A 23 10.76 3.23 10.86
C SER A 23 11.45 2.62 12.08
N ARG A 24 12.70 2.15 11.95
CA ARG A 24 13.50 1.63 13.08
C ARG A 24 13.70 2.66 14.21
N GLY A 25 13.79 3.94 13.85
CA GLY A 25 13.92 5.04 14.83
C GLY A 25 12.60 5.45 15.49
N LYS A 26 11.46 4.83 15.10
CA LYS A 26 10.11 5.26 15.50
C LYS A 26 9.39 4.26 16.43
N SER A 27 10.13 3.34 17.04
CA SER A 27 9.59 2.32 17.99
C SER A 27 8.39 1.55 17.40
N VAL A 28 8.53 1.08 16.17
CA VAL A 28 7.52 0.23 15.51
C VAL A 28 7.59 -1.18 16.09
N ASP A 29 6.45 -1.69 16.55
CA ASP A 29 6.33 -3.04 17.11
C ASP A 29 6.03 -4.08 16.03
N LYS A 30 5.20 -3.71 15.03
CA LYS A 30 4.72 -4.60 13.96
C LYS A 30 4.65 -3.90 12.62
N TYR A 31 4.82 -4.70 11.56
CA TYR A 31 4.66 -4.24 10.18
C TYR A 31 3.52 -5.00 9.50
N TYR A 32 2.67 -4.28 8.79
CA TYR A 32 1.62 -4.83 7.93
C TYR A 32 1.79 -4.36 6.50
N CYS A 33 1.51 -5.23 5.52
CA CYS A 33 1.57 -4.90 4.10
C CYS A 33 0.18 -5.01 3.47
N LEU A 34 -0.24 -3.94 2.81
CA LEU A 34 -1.56 -3.83 2.16
C LEU A 34 -1.55 -4.31 0.70
N GLY A 35 -0.53 -5.07 0.29
CA GLY A 35 -0.43 -5.61 -1.06
C GLY A 35 0.33 -4.74 -2.06
N ASP A 36 0.30 -5.18 -3.30
CA ASP A 36 1.08 -4.67 -4.41
C ASP A 36 2.59 -4.62 -4.08
N ILE A 37 3.08 -5.78 -3.61
CA ILE A 37 4.49 -5.99 -3.32
C ILE A 37 5.31 -5.91 -4.61
N VAL A 38 4.75 -6.46 -5.71
CA VAL A 38 5.40 -6.57 -7.01
C VAL A 38 4.75 -5.67 -8.09
N GLY A 39 5.26 -5.73 -9.31
CA GLY A 39 4.82 -4.88 -10.43
C GLY A 39 5.64 -3.59 -10.52
N TYR A 40 5.60 -2.93 -11.66
CA TYR A 40 6.27 -1.67 -12.01
C TYR A 40 7.79 -1.62 -11.81
N GLY A 41 8.31 -2.00 -10.66
CA GLY A 41 9.72 -1.82 -10.28
C GLY A 41 10.61 -3.01 -10.63
N ALA A 42 11.90 -2.87 -10.33
CA ALA A 42 12.95 -3.74 -10.85
C ALA A 42 13.40 -4.86 -9.89
N SER A 43 12.89 -4.90 -8.65
CA SER A 43 13.42 -5.80 -7.61
C SER A 43 12.34 -6.67 -6.94
N PRO A 44 11.48 -7.39 -7.71
CA PRO A 44 10.35 -8.12 -7.15
C PRO A 44 10.77 -9.17 -6.12
N LYS A 45 11.78 -9.98 -6.44
CA LYS A 45 12.26 -11.05 -5.55
C LYS A 45 12.80 -10.52 -4.23
N LYS A 46 13.60 -9.44 -4.26
CA LYS A 46 14.16 -8.85 -3.04
C LYS A 46 13.08 -8.19 -2.18
N CYS A 47 12.15 -7.44 -2.79
CA CYS A 47 11.06 -6.84 -2.06
C CYS A 47 10.15 -7.90 -1.42
N LEU A 48 9.81 -8.96 -2.13
CA LEU A 48 9.04 -10.07 -1.60
C LEU A 48 9.73 -10.73 -0.40
N ALA A 49 11.04 -11.00 -0.51
CA ALA A 49 11.81 -11.61 0.58
C ALA A 49 11.78 -10.74 1.85
N ILE A 50 12.03 -9.43 1.71
CA ILE A 50 12.00 -8.48 2.82
C ILE A 50 10.60 -8.39 3.45
N VAL A 51 9.55 -8.29 2.63
CA VAL A 51 8.16 -8.21 3.14
C VAL A 51 7.78 -9.46 3.93
N ARG A 52 8.14 -10.65 3.43
CA ARG A 52 7.88 -11.92 4.12
C ARG A 52 8.62 -12.05 5.44
N GLU A 53 9.81 -11.50 5.54
CA GLU A 53 10.60 -11.50 6.77
C GLU A 53 10.12 -10.46 7.79
N THR A 54 9.68 -9.30 7.29
CA THR A 54 9.41 -8.13 8.15
C THR A 54 7.93 -8.00 8.54
N CYS A 55 7.01 -8.27 7.61
CA CYS A 55 5.58 -8.04 7.83
C CYS A 55 4.89 -9.24 8.47
N GLU A 56 4.24 -9.01 9.63
CA GLU A 56 3.45 -10.04 10.33
C GLU A 56 2.14 -10.36 9.60
N LYS A 57 1.53 -9.36 8.97
CA LYS A 57 0.29 -9.49 8.20
C LYS A 57 0.47 -8.90 6.81
N ILE A 58 0.00 -9.66 5.83
CA ILE A 58 0.14 -9.31 4.42
C ILE A 58 -1.17 -9.66 3.71
N VAL A 59 -1.78 -8.71 3.02
CA VAL A 59 -2.85 -8.96 2.05
C VAL A 59 -2.30 -8.81 0.64
N PHE A 60 -2.95 -9.40 -0.37
CA PHE A 60 -2.53 -9.21 -1.75
C PHE A 60 -3.18 -7.98 -2.39
N GLY A 61 -2.47 -7.36 -3.34
CA GLY A 61 -3.02 -6.36 -4.26
C GLY A 61 -3.28 -6.94 -5.65
N ASN A 62 -3.76 -6.11 -6.56
CA ASN A 62 -4.11 -6.56 -7.91
C ASN A 62 -2.88 -6.99 -8.73
N HIS A 63 -1.71 -6.38 -8.53
CA HIS A 63 -0.47 -6.83 -9.17
C HIS A 63 0.02 -8.17 -8.60
N ASP A 64 -0.12 -8.39 -7.31
CA ASP A 64 0.21 -9.65 -6.65
C ASP A 64 -0.73 -10.77 -7.13
N ASN A 65 -2.03 -10.47 -7.24
CA ASN A 65 -3.02 -11.40 -7.75
C ASN A 65 -2.77 -11.79 -9.22
N ALA A 66 -2.24 -10.87 -10.03
CA ALA A 66 -1.84 -11.15 -11.41
C ALA A 66 -0.60 -12.08 -11.52
N ILE A 67 0.17 -12.26 -10.45
CA ILE A 67 1.20 -13.32 -10.38
C ILE A 67 0.56 -14.71 -10.32
N ILE A 68 -0.57 -14.83 -9.60
CA ILE A 68 -1.31 -16.09 -9.45
C ILE A 68 -2.11 -16.39 -10.71
N TYR A 69 -2.77 -15.37 -11.26
CA TYR A 69 -3.65 -15.46 -12.42
C TYR A 69 -3.17 -14.51 -13.53
N PRO A 70 -2.14 -14.92 -14.34
CA PRO A 70 -1.50 -14.01 -15.31
C PRO A 70 -2.45 -13.38 -16.32
N GLY A 71 -3.58 -14.03 -16.65
CA GLY A 71 -4.61 -13.47 -17.53
C GLY A 71 -5.24 -12.18 -17.01
N LEU A 72 -5.19 -11.89 -15.71
CA LEU A 72 -5.67 -10.62 -15.16
C LEU A 72 -4.84 -9.42 -15.67
N ALA A 73 -3.57 -9.64 -15.97
CA ALA A 73 -2.70 -8.60 -16.51
C ALA A 73 -3.12 -8.12 -17.92
N ASP A 74 -3.97 -8.85 -18.62
CA ASP A 74 -4.49 -8.45 -19.94
C ASP A 74 -5.37 -7.17 -19.85
N SER A 75 -5.99 -6.92 -18.71
CA SER A 75 -6.76 -5.70 -18.43
C SER A 75 -5.91 -4.50 -18.02
N PHE A 76 -4.62 -4.70 -17.73
CA PHE A 76 -3.74 -3.64 -17.27
C PHE A 76 -3.26 -2.76 -18.42
N ASN A 77 -2.89 -1.52 -18.11
CA ASN A 77 -2.18 -0.70 -19.08
C ASN A 77 -0.83 -1.35 -19.45
N PRO A 78 -0.25 -1.04 -20.63
CA PRO A 78 0.95 -1.72 -21.13
C PRO A 78 2.16 -1.68 -20.18
N ALA A 79 2.34 -0.58 -19.44
CA ALA A 79 3.45 -0.45 -18.50
C ALA A 79 3.24 -1.33 -17.25
N ALA A 80 2.02 -1.38 -16.72
CA ALA A 80 1.64 -2.24 -15.61
C ALA A 80 1.78 -3.72 -15.97
N ARG A 81 1.22 -4.11 -17.13
CA ARG A 81 1.33 -5.48 -17.67
C ARG A 81 2.78 -5.93 -17.78
N LYS A 82 3.64 -5.11 -18.42
CA LYS A 82 5.07 -5.42 -18.55
C LYS A 82 5.75 -5.56 -17.18
N GLY A 83 5.37 -4.75 -16.18
CA GLY A 83 5.88 -4.85 -14.81
C GLY A 83 5.50 -6.16 -14.13
N VAL A 84 4.27 -6.65 -14.32
CA VAL A 84 3.80 -7.94 -13.81
C VAL A 84 4.49 -9.11 -14.52
N GLU A 85 4.60 -9.07 -15.86
CA GLU A 85 5.31 -10.06 -16.64
C GLU A 85 6.79 -10.19 -16.22
N TYR A 86 7.45 -9.06 -15.98
CA TYR A 86 8.81 -9.02 -15.45
C TYR A 86 8.89 -9.63 -14.05
N ALA A 87 7.97 -9.25 -13.15
CA ALA A 87 7.92 -9.82 -11.81
C ALA A 87 7.69 -11.34 -11.86
N TRP A 88 6.74 -11.80 -12.67
CA TRP A 88 6.43 -13.22 -12.84
C TRP A 88 7.65 -14.03 -13.31
N SER A 89 8.41 -13.49 -14.27
CA SER A 89 9.61 -14.14 -14.79
C SER A 89 10.80 -14.12 -13.81
N SER A 90 10.82 -13.17 -12.89
CA SER A 90 11.87 -12.99 -11.88
C SER A 90 11.67 -13.87 -10.64
N LEU A 91 10.44 -14.29 -10.37
CA LEU A 91 10.07 -15.09 -9.21
C LEU A 91 10.12 -16.58 -9.54
N ASP A 92 10.66 -17.40 -8.63
CA ASP A 92 10.59 -18.84 -8.74
C ASP A 92 9.21 -19.39 -8.33
N LEU A 93 9.00 -20.71 -8.51
CA LEU A 93 7.71 -21.32 -8.21
C LEU A 93 7.29 -21.15 -6.74
N PRO A 94 8.13 -21.43 -5.73
CA PRO A 94 7.76 -21.20 -4.32
C PRO A 94 7.40 -19.75 -4.01
N GLU A 95 8.08 -18.78 -4.63
CA GLU A 95 7.79 -17.36 -4.46
C GLU A 95 6.43 -16.96 -5.07
N ARG A 96 6.08 -17.52 -6.22
CA ARG A 96 4.75 -17.31 -6.83
C ARG A 96 3.64 -18.00 -6.03
N GLU A 97 3.87 -19.22 -5.55
CA GLU A 97 2.90 -19.96 -4.72
C GLU A 97 2.61 -19.24 -3.39
N PHE A 98 3.55 -18.47 -2.85
CA PHE A 98 3.32 -17.67 -1.66
C PHE A 98 2.12 -16.72 -1.81
N PHE A 99 1.96 -16.08 -2.97
CA PHE A 99 0.84 -15.16 -3.19
C PHE A 99 -0.53 -15.86 -3.09
N LYS A 100 -0.62 -17.17 -3.37
CA LYS A 100 -1.86 -17.95 -3.21
C LYS A 100 -2.29 -18.13 -1.75
N THR A 101 -1.39 -17.90 -0.82
CA THR A 101 -1.67 -18.01 0.62
C THR A 101 -2.22 -16.71 1.22
N LEU A 102 -2.23 -15.63 0.44
CA LEU A 102 -2.68 -14.32 0.88
C LEU A 102 -4.17 -14.14 0.61
N GLU A 103 -4.80 -13.33 1.46
CA GLU A 103 -6.21 -12.95 1.35
C GLU A 103 -6.33 -11.49 0.84
N PRO A 104 -7.48 -11.08 0.27
CA PRO A 104 -7.69 -9.70 -0.18
C PRO A 104 -7.84 -8.71 0.99
N SER A 105 -8.28 -9.19 2.14
CA SER A 105 -8.46 -8.40 3.37
C SER A 105 -8.33 -9.29 4.61
N MET A 106 -7.99 -8.68 5.74
CA MET A 106 -7.91 -9.35 7.05
C MET A 106 -8.54 -8.49 8.14
N ASN A 107 -9.44 -9.10 8.94
CA ASN A 107 -9.89 -8.51 10.20
C ASN A 107 -8.91 -8.92 11.32
N LEU A 108 -8.34 -7.93 11.96
CA LEU A 108 -7.40 -8.07 13.08
C LEU A 108 -8.03 -7.48 14.34
N ASP A 109 -7.38 -7.61 15.48
CA ASP A 109 -7.89 -7.05 16.72
C ASP A 109 -7.94 -5.50 16.65
N GLY A 110 -9.16 -4.96 16.56
CA GLY A 110 -9.45 -3.54 16.49
C GLY A 110 -9.24 -2.85 15.14
N LEU A 111 -8.66 -3.51 14.15
CA LEU A 111 -8.45 -2.94 12.80
C LEU A 111 -8.63 -3.96 11.69
N THR A 112 -8.91 -3.45 10.48
CA THR A 112 -8.97 -4.24 9.25
C THR A 112 -7.92 -3.71 8.28
N ILE A 113 -7.31 -4.60 7.52
CA ILE A 113 -6.43 -4.26 6.40
C ILE A 113 -7.00 -4.83 5.09
N ALA A 114 -6.89 -4.07 4.02
CA ALA A 114 -7.28 -4.47 2.66
C ALA A 114 -6.42 -3.74 1.64
N HIS A 115 -6.41 -4.20 0.37
CA HIS A 115 -5.73 -3.46 -0.68
C HIS A 115 -6.60 -2.31 -1.23
N GLY A 116 -7.78 -2.64 -1.74
CA GLY A 116 -8.79 -1.68 -2.18
C GLY A 116 -9.95 -1.57 -1.20
N SER A 117 -11.19 -1.52 -1.71
CA SER A 117 -12.38 -1.50 -0.85
C SER A 117 -12.68 -2.89 -0.26
N LEU A 118 -13.58 -2.93 0.75
CA LEU A 118 -14.07 -4.21 1.29
C LEU A 118 -15.03 -4.94 0.33
N ARG A 119 -15.55 -4.25 -0.69
CA ARG A 119 -16.40 -4.84 -1.72
C ARG A 119 -15.59 -5.49 -2.83
N ASP A 120 -14.51 -4.82 -3.25
CA ASP A 120 -13.63 -5.27 -4.32
C ASP A 120 -12.21 -4.76 -4.06
N PHE A 121 -11.26 -5.68 -3.88
CA PHE A 121 -9.85 -5.34 -3.66
C PHE A 121 -9.22 -4.54 -4.81
N ASN A 122 -9.85 -4.51 -5.98
CA ASN A 122 -9.43 -3.74 -7.16
C ASN A 122 -10.18 -2.39 -7.30
N GLU A 123 -11.05 -2.04 -6.37
CA GLU A 123 -11.77 -0.78 -6.38
C GLU A 123 -10.94 0.34 -5.73
N TYR A 124 -10.78 1.45 -6.46
CA TYR A 124 -10.15 2.66 -5.93
C TYR A 124 -11.08 3.40 -4.94
N VAL A 125 -10.65 3.57 -3.71
CA VAL A 125 -11.36 4.41 -2.73
C VAL A 125 -10.83 5.83 -2.82
N ARG A 126 -11.55 6.71 -3.54
CA ARG A 126 -11.11 8.09 -3.82
C ARG A 126 -12.05 9.18 -3.31
N ASP A 127 -13.28 8.82 -3.01
CA ASP A 127 -14.36 9.74 -2.66
C ASP A 127 -15.23 9.19 -1.53
N VAL A 128 -16.14 10.03 -1.06
CA VAL A 128 -17.04 9.69 0.06
C VAL A 128 -17.96 8.51 -0.28
N GLU A 129 -18.39 8.36 -1.53
CA GLU A 129 -19.31 7.30 -1.94
C GLU A 129 -18.64 5.92 -1.86
N THR A 130 -17.44 5.79 -2.44
CA THR A 130 -16.67 4.53 -2.39
C THR A 130 -16.19 4.20 -0.98
N ALA A 131 -15.85 5.22 -0.16
CA ALA A 131 -15.46 5.04 1.23
C ALA A 131 -16.63 4.58 2.11
N ALA A 132 -17.84 5.16 1.92
CA ALA A 132 -19.03 4.87 2.71
C ALA A 132 -19.36 3.39 2.69
N TYR A 133 -19.33 2.75 1.53
CA TYR A 133 -19.61 1.32 1.40
C TYR A 133 -18.73 0.47 2.33
N SER A 134 -17.42 0.70 2.30
CA SER A 134 -16.49 -0.04 3.15
C SER A 134 -16.67 0.28 4.63
N LEU A 135 -16.89 1.55 4.98
CA LEU A 135 -17.07 2.02 6.35
C LEU A 135 -18.38 1.49 7.01
N GLU A 136 -19.45 1.39 6.23
CA GLU A 136 -20.71 0.79 6.71
C GLU A 136 -20.53 -0.69 7.01
N ALA A 137 -19.85 -1.43 6.12
CA ALA A 137 -19.60 -2.87 6.26
C ALA A 137 -18.52 -3.19 7.32
N LEU A 138 -17.67 -2.21 7.68
CA LEU A 138 -16.54 -2.41 8.56
C LEU A 138 -17.00 -2.86 9.96
N SER A 139 -16.45 -3.96 10.45
CA SER A 139 -16.71 -4.47 11.81
C SER A 139 -15.74 -3.93 12.87
N THR A 140 -14.59 -3.40 12.44
CA THR A 140 -13.56 -2.82 13.31
C THR A 140 -13.66 -1.29 13.32
N LYS A 141 -12.80 -0.63 14.09
CA LYS A 141 -12.77 0.83 14.16
C LYS A 141 -12.03 1.47 12.98
N VAL A 142 -11.00 0.80 12.47
CA VAL A 142 -10.11 1.34 11.44
C VAL A 142 -9.95 0.35 10.30
N LEU A 143 -9.99 0.85 9.06
CA LEU A 143 -9.64 0.15 7.84
C LEU A 143 -8.44 0.87 7.19
N PHE A 144 -7.33 0.17 7.02
CA PHE A 144 -6.21 0.65 6.21
C PHE A 144 -6.28 0.07 4.80
N VAL A 145 -6.11 0.94 3.80
CA VAL A 145 -6.13 0.59 2.37
C VAL A 145 -4.94 1.20 1.62
N GLY A 146 -4.72 0.77 0.39
CA GLY A 146 -3.72 1.27 -0.55
C GLY A 146 -4.31 1.55 -1.93
N HIS A 147 -3.72 0.94 -2.96
CA HIS A 147 -4.18 0.85 -4.35
C HIS A 147 -4.21 2.17 -5.13
N THR A 148 -4.69 3.27 -4.56
CA THR A 148 -4.71 4.57 -5.25
C THR A 148 -3.34 5.20 -5.36
N HIS A 149 -2.41 4.84 -4.50
CA HIS A 149 -1.11 5.48 -4.25
C HIS A 149 -1.18 6.95 -3.81
N VAL A 150 -2.35 7.38 -3.38
CA VAL A 150 -2.62 8.73 -2.89
C VAL A 150 -3.15 8.63 -1.47
N PRO A 151 -2.45 9.14 -0.46
CA PRO A 151 -2.96 9.16 0.89
C PRO A 151 -4.25 9.95 0.98
N ASN A 152 -5.24 9.38 1.62
CA ASN A 152 -6.48 10.05 1.97
C ASN A 152 -7.08 9.42 3.23
N ALA A 153 -8.05 10.08 3.83
CA ALA A 153 -8.76 9.57 4.98
C ALA A 153 -10.24 9.95 4.94
N PHE A 154 -11.06 9.05 5.46
CA PHE A 154 -12.51 9.21 5.59
C PHE A 154 -12.92 8.78 6.99
N SER A 155 -13.95 9.42 7.52
CA SER A 155 -14.61 9.00 8.75
C SER A 155 -16.08 8.70 8.49
N PHE A 156 -16.63 7.80 9.32
CA PHE A 156 -18.05 7.46 9.36
C PHE A 156 -18.55 7.61 10.78
N ASP A 157 -19.51 8.51 10.95
CA ASP A 157 -20.21 8.69 12.21
C ASP A 157 -21.27 7.58 12.36
N ILE A 158 -21.15 6.77 13.41
CA ILE A 158 -22.01 5.61 13.65
C ILE A 158 -23.44 6.06 14.01
N GLU A 159 -23.63 7.20 14.68
CA GLU A 159 -24.92 7.69 15.13
C GLU A 159 -25.71 8.33 13.97
N THR A 160 -25.07 9.23 13.24
CA THR A 160 -25.71 9.95 12.11
C THR A 160 -25.65 9.18 10.80
N ARG A 161 -24.83 8.12 10.73
CA ARG A 161 -24.56 7.32 9.53
C ARG A 161 -24.04 8.15 8.35
N THR A 162 -23.25 9.16 8.65
CA THR A 162 -22.67 10.06 7.65
C THR A 162 -21.19 9.79 7.45
N THR A 163 -20.76 9.73 6.16
CA THR A 163 -19.35 9.64 5.76
C THR A 163 -18.87 11.00 5.33
N GLN A 164 -17.67 11.37 5.73
CA GLN A 164 -16.99 12.58 5.28
C GLN A 164 -15.52 12.33 4.99
N GLN A 165 -14.97 13.07 4.03
CA GLN A 165 -13.53 13.10 3.79
C GLN A 165 -12.86 13.98 4.83
N LEU A 166 -11.74 13.51 5.36
CA LEU A 166 -10.92 14.26 6.32
C LEU A 166 -9.76 14.95 5.60
N GLU A 167 -9.35 16.10 6.11
CA GLU A 167 -8.07 16.67 5.74
C GLU A 167 -6.95 15.78 6.31
N PHE A 168 -6.19 15.18 5.40
CA PHE A 168 -5.05 14.34 5.74
C PHE A 168 -3.81 14.95 5.08
N ALA A 169 -3.11 15.81 5.84
CA ALA A 169 -1.98 16.58 5.33
C ALA A 169 -0.84 15.66 4.84
N ILE A 170 0.00 16.18 3.95
CA ILE A 170 1.10 15.46 3.28
C ILE A 170 2.08 14.80 4.27
N GLU A 171 2.24 15.36 5.45
CA GLU A 171 2.90 14.79 6.63
C GLU A 171 2.03 15.15 7.82
N GLY A 172 0.97 14.37 8.03
CA GLY A 172 -0.07 14.72 8.98
C GLY A 172 -0.31 13.64 10.02
N GLN A 173 -0.93 14.07 11.11
CA GLN A 173 -1.42 13.21 12.17
C GLN A 173 -2.93 13.25 12.20
N LEU A 174 -3.57 12.09 12.31
CA LEU A 174 -5.00 11.95 12.50
C LEU A 174 -5.27 11.33 13.86
N GLU A 175 -6.06 12.02 14.69
CA GLU A 175 -6.57 11.48 15.96
C GLU A 175 -7.89 10.74 15.73
N LEU A 176 -7.96 9.51 16.20
CA LEU A 176 -9.12 8.63 16.01
C LEU A 176 -10.02 8.72 17.24
N SER A 177 -11.08 9.51 17.16
CA SER A 177 -11.98 9.78 18.28
C SER A 177 -13.21 8.87 18.34
N GLY A 178 -13.79 8.71 19.52
CA GLY A 178 -15.13 8.29 19.90
C GLY A 178 -15.84 7.23 19.07
N ASN A 179 -17.09 7.53 18.73
CA ASN A 179 -18.03 6.68 17.97
C ASN A 179 -17.86 6.76 16.45
N MET A 180 -16.62 6.89 15.96
CA MET A 180 -16.32 6.99 14.54
C MET A 180 -15.60 5.73 14.04
N LYS A 181 -15.87 5.36 12.79
CA LYS A 181 -15.03 4.44 12.02
C LYS A 181 -14.18 5.26 11.05
N TYR A 182 -13.02 4.73 10.69
CA TYR A 182 -12.07 5.41 9.82
C TYR A 182 -11.59 4.48 8.68
N LEU A 183 -11.50 5.04 7.48
CA LEU A 183 -10.81 4.44 6.36
C LEU A 183 -9.63 5.35 6.01
N ILE A 184 -8.41 4.79 6.00
CA ILE A 184 -7.19 5.58 5.80
C ILE A 184 -6.33 4.87 4.76
N ASN A 185 -6.01 5.61 3.69
CA ASN A 185 -5.12 5.13 2.63
C ASN A 185 -3.67 5.47 2.98
N ALA A 186 -2.81 4.46 2.92
CA ALA A 186 -1.39 4.58 3.26
C ALA A 186 -0.55 5.31 2.19
N GLY A 187 -1.13 5.60 1.05
CA GLY A 187 -0.36 6.05 -0.11
C GLY A 187 0.47 4.91 -0.71
N SER A 188 1.70 5.20 -1.11
CA SER A 188 2.57 4.20 -1.72
C SER A 188 4.01 4.33 -1.24
N VAL A 189 4.61 3.20 -0.88
CA VAL A 189 6.05 3.11 -0.64
C VAL A 189 6.80 3.27 -1.95
N GLY A 190 6.41 2.53 -3.00
CA GLY A 190 7.21 2.35 -4.21
C GLY A 190 6.92 3.28 -5.36
N GLN A 191 5.68 3.81 -5.46
CA GLN A 191 5.26 4.63 -6.60
C GLN A 191 4.16 5.63 -6.21
N PRO A 192 4.46 6.66 -5.41
CA PRO A 192 3.50 7.73 -5.06
C PRO A 192 2.91 8.42 -6.29
N ARG A 193 1.62 8.86 -6.20
CA ARG A 193 0.88 9.48 -7.31
C ARG A 193 0.18 10.79 -6.92
N ASP A 194 0.58 11.39 -5.84
CA ASP A 194 0.01 12.63 -5.28
C ASP A 194 0.87 13.88 -5.53
N GLY A 195 1.90 13.74 -6.39
CA GLY A 195 2.83 14.84 -6.72
C GLY A 195 4.04 14.94 -5.78
N ASP A 196 4.07 14.13 -4.72
CA ASP A 196 5.24 14.01 -3.83
C ASP A 196 6.00 12.71 -4.17
N PRO A 197 7.26 12.78 -4.66
CA PRO A 197 8.01 11.59 -5.02
C PRO A 197 8.56 10.79 -3.84
N ARG A 198 8.43 11.28 -2.60
CA ARG A 198 8.87 10.59 -1.39
C ARG A 198 7.99 9.38 -1.10
N ALA A 199 8.58 8.28 -0.66
CA ALA A 199 7.84 7.12 -0.20
C ALA A 199 6.89 7.48 0.93
N ALA A 200 5.69 6.86 0.96
CA ALA A 200 4.70 7.07 2.00
C ALA A 200 4.43 5.78 2.76
N TYR A 201 4.23 5.89 4.08
CA TYR A 201 3.73 4.83 4.93
C TYR A 201 3.02 5.41 6.17
N LEU A 202 2.24 4.57 6.87
CA LEU A 202 1.56 4.98 8.10
C LEU A 202 2.22 4.36 9.33
N ILE A 203 2.12 5.06 10.46
CA ILE A 203 2.29 4.47 11.79
C ILE A 203 0.99 4.68 12.57
N TYR A 204 0.39 3.59 13.00
CA TYR A 204 -0.77 3.60 13.87
C TYR A 204 -0.35 3.30 15.31
N ASP A 205 -0.51 4.26 16.20
CA ASP A 205 -0.37 4.09 17.63
C ASP A 205 -1.72 3.70 18.24
N THR A 206 -1.88 2.42 18.56
CA THR A 206 -3.16 1.87 19.05
C THR A 206 -3.53 2.41 20.42
N ASP A 207 -2.55 2.72 21.26
CA ASP A 207 -2.77 3.16 22.64
C ASP A 207 -3.15 4.65 22.67
N ALA A 208 -2.53 5.43 21.80
CA ALA A 208 -2.85 6.86 21.64
C ALA A 208 -4.07 7.10 20.73
N GLY A 209 -4.49 6.11 19.94
CA GLY A 209 -5.53 6.28 18.92
C GLY A 209 -5.13 7.27 17.84
N LYS A 210 -3.87 7.21 17.37
CA LYS A 210 -3.31 8.18 16.41
C LYS A 210 -2.70 7.48 15.20
N VAL A 211 -2.89 8.08 14.03
CA VAL A 211 -2.26 7.63 12.79
C VAL A 211 -1.40 8.75 12.22
N ASP A 212 -0.12 8.47 12.05
CA ASP A 212 0.84 9.38 11.42
C ASP A 212 1.08 8.96 9.97
N LEU A 213 0.94 9.89 9.01
CA LEU A 213 1.41 9.75 7.64
C LEU A 213 2.85 10.25 7.55
N ILE A 214 3.76 9.38 7.13
CA ILE A 214 5.19 9.66 7.08
C ILE A 214 5.68 9.65 5.64
N ARG A 215 6.51 10.63 5.28
CA ARG A 215 7.18 10.73 4.00
C ARG A 215 8.68 10.50 4.15
N VAL A 216 9.23 9.65 3.31
CA VAL A 216 10.63 9.23 3.40
C VAL A 216 11.35 9.51 2.08
N ASN A 217 12.44 10.26 2.14
CA ASN A 217 13.34 10.40 1.01
C ASN A 217 14.07 9.08 0.75
N TYR A 218 14.22 8.72 -0.51
CA TYR A 218 15.00 7.55 -0.93
C TYR A 218 15.82 7.86 -2.19
N ASP A 219 16.68 6.95 -2.62
CA ASP A 219 17.45 7.11 -3.87
C ASP A 219 16.55 6.88 -5.10
N ILE A 220 15.77 7.90 -5.44
CA ILE A 220 14.86 7.90 -6.60
C ILE A 220 15.62 7.70 -7.91
N LYS A 221 16.83 8.29 -8.01
CA LYS A 221 17.67 8.16 -9.23
C LYS A 221 18.16 6.72 -9.40
N GLY A 222 18.58 6.08 -8.31
CA GLY A 222 18.96 4.67 -8.30
C GLY A 222 17.79 3.75 -8.67
N ALA A 223 16.60 3.98 -8.09
CA ALA A 223 15.39 3.24 -8.43
C ALA A 223 15.00 3.42 -9.91
N SER A 224 15.03 4.65 -10.41
CA SER A 224 14.75 4.98 -11.82
C SER A 224 15.76 4.30 -12.77
N LEU A 225 17.04 4.27 -12.40
CA LEU A 225 18.08 3.59 -13.18
C LEU A 225 17.89 2.05 -13.16
N ALA A 226 17.48 1.49 -12.02
CA ALA A 226 17.20 0.06 -11.91
C ALA A 226 16.05 -0.38 -12.84
N ILE A 227 14.98 0.42 -12.92
CA ILE A 227 13.86 0.20 -13.86
C ILE A 227 14.36 0.15 -15.30
N ARG A 228 15.20 1.12 -15.72
CA ARG A 228 15.79 1.14 -17.07
C ARG A 228 16.68 -0.07 -17.34
N LYS A 229 17.54 -0.44 -16.38
CA LYS A 229 18.42 -1.61 -16.50
C LYS A 229 17.65 -2.93 -16.62
N ALA A 230 16.48 -3.01 -15.99
CA ALA A 230 15.56 -4.15 -16.10
C ALA A 230 14.80 -4.19 -17.45
N GLY A 231 14.99 -3.19 -18.34
CA GLY A 231 14.27 -3.11 -19.61
C GLY A 231 12.77 -2.80 -19.47
N LEU A 232 12.35 -2.29 -18.31
CA LEU A 232 10.99 -1.84 -18.06
C LEU A 232 10.70 -0.50 -18.75
N SER A 233 9.42 -0.06 -18.75
CA SER A 233 9.01 1.15 -19.44
C SER A 233 9.69 2.41 -18.89
N GLU A 234 10.19 3.28 -19.79
CA GLU A 234 10.74 4.59 -19.43
C GLU A 234 9.73 5.47 -18.67
N SER A 235 8.45 5.31 -18.93
CA SER A 235 7.40 6.02 -18.20
C SER A 235 7.41 5.67 -16.70
N LEU A 236 7.69 4.43 -16.35
CA LEU A 236 7.79 3.97 -14.96
C LEU A 236 9.01 4.61 -14.25
N ALA A 237 10.13 4.72 -14.96
CA ALA A 237 11.32 5.37 -14.43
C ALA A 237 11.15 6.88 -14.22
N LYS A 238 10.44 7.56 -15.15
CA LYS A 238 10.19 9.00 -15.08
C LYS A 238 9.21 9.39 -13.99
N ARG A 239 8.13 8.60 -13.80
CA ARG A 239 7.09 8.94 -12.82
C ARG A 239 7.61 8.95 -11.37
N LEU A 240 8.61 8.15 -11.04
CA LEU A 240 9.24 8.18 -9.72
C LEU A 240 9.84 9.56 -9.40
N LEU A 241 10.30 10.30 -10.40
CA LEU A 241 10.92 11.62 -10.20
C LEU A 241 9.90 12.71 -9.86
N THR A 242 8.63 12.48 -10.13
CA THR A 242 7.58 13.50 -10.03
C THR A 242 6.44 13.10 -9.09
N GLY A 243 6.40 11.85 -8.62
CA GLY A 243 5.29 11.34 -7.84
C GLY A 243 3.94 11.32 -8.59
N LYS A 244 3.94 10.93 -9.89
CA LYS A 244 2.74 10.99 -10.78
C LYS A 244 2.49 9.69 -11.52
#